data_2d2417f069130296e3d1f0edf1f91f7e
#
_entry.id   2d2417f069130296e3d1f0edf1f91f7e
#
_cell.length_a   1.000
_cell.length_b   1.000
_cell.length_c   1.000
_cell.angle_alpha   90.00
_cell.angle_beta   90.00
_cell.angle_gamma   90.00
#
_symmetry.space_group_name_H-M   'P 1'
#
loop_
_entity.id
_entity.type
_entity.pdbx_description
1 polymer ?
#
loop_
_entity_poly.entity_id
_entity_poly.type
_entity_poly.pdbx_seq_one_letter_code
_entity_poly.pdbx_strand_id
1 'polypeptide(L)'
;MHKFLFGILFLISFSLYSDKRAWIRKIPLSRGELVLEIQNHSQDKNWNEFAYHKTSDLFKALESYSGISFHEASASVFEGQKASEKYKVLLIVQDRILLNGTRVGGYNNISGDLGSVRGIFMEPNLSSVGYPALLFHELGHFYFSDLPWLSEGLVSFLPFVLYKERKINLTKEELISIAEEWNTEEGLQGEKDFPLDPDFREKNPSSTSTFYNKALKIQYILYKELGPAGYRDFVKKLVFENSPKTTKEVILKLKSIRDKNWTSLLKGWVIPGPYEVYTWKTFQKESILGTFVQLP
;
A
#
# COMPACT_ATOMS: atom_id res chain seq x y z
N MET A 1 8.44 45.79 -8.60
CA MET A 1 7.16 45.50 -9.28
C MET A 1 7.13 44.11 -9.94
N HIS A 2 7.78 43.07 -9.41
CA HIS A 2 7.86 41.72 -10.05
C HIS A 2 7.28 40.56 -9.19
N LYS A 3 6.61 40.87 -8.08
CA LYS A 3 6.06 39.82 -7.18
C LYS A 3 4.55 39.56 -7.37
N PHE A 4 3.87 40.28 -8.24
CA PHE A 4 2.40 40.14 -8.42
C PHE A 4 1.97 39.26 -9.60
N LEU A 5 2.90 38.88 -10.50
CA LEU A 5 2.52 38.09 -11.68
C LEU A 5 2.54 36.56 -11.43
N PHE A 6 3.25 36.08 -10.41
CA PHE A 6 3.35 34.64 -10.12
C PHE A 6 2.08 34.07 -9.46
N GLY A 7 1.35 34.88 -8.72
CA GLY A 7 0.11 34.43 -8.04
C GLY A 7 -1.09 34.23 -8.97
N ILE A 8 -1.14 34.92 -10.10
CA ILE A 8 -2.27 34.85 -11.03
C ILE A 8 -2.19 33.64 -11.95
N LEU A 9 -0.99 33.20 -12.33
CA LEU A 9 -0.78 31.99 -13.15
C LEU A 9 -1.14 30.69 -12.40
N PHE A 10 -1.02 30.68 -11.08
CA PHE A 10 -1.38 29.51 -10.27
C PHE A 10 -2.91 29.39 -10.08
N LEU A 11 -3.65 30.50 -10.08
CA LEU A 11 -5.10 30.48 -9.95
C LEU A 11 -5.81 30.12 -11.27
N ILE A 12 -5.19 30.39 -12.42
CA ILE A 12 -5.80 30.09 -13.73
C ILE A 12 -5.71 28.59 -14.05
N SER A 13 -4.69 27.88 -13.58
CA SER A 13 -4.59 26.44 -13.79
C SER A 13 -5.59 25.62 -12.97
N PHE A 14 -6.09 26.15 -11.86
CA PHE A 14 -7.11 25.46 -11.04
C PHE A 14 -8.55 25.66 -11.58
N SER A 15 -8.84 26.71 -12.32
CA SER A 15 -10.20 26.98 -12.82
C SER A 15 -10.59 26.17 -14.07
N LEU A 16 -9.64 25.54 -14.75
CA LEU A 16 -9.91 24.68 -15.92
C LEU A 16 -10.31 23.24 -15.56
N TYR A 17 -10.29 22.87 -14.26
CA TYR A 17 -10.60 21.51 -13.78
C TYR A 17 -12.05 21.35 -13.28
N SER A 18 -12.91 22.34 -13.42
CA SER A 18 -14.17 22.40 -12.65
C SER A 18 -15.38 21.72 -13.28
N ASP A 19 -15.30 21.01 -14.43
CA ASP A 19 -16.53 20.59 -15.12
C ASP A 19 -16.63 19.11 -15.56
N LYS A 20 -15.85 18.20 -14.99
CA LYS A 20 -16.14 16.76 -15.14
C LYS A 20 -16.88 16.27 -13.89
N ARG A 21 -18.13 15.90 -14.06
CA ARG A 21 -18.96 15.32 -12.97
C ARG A 21 -18.24 14.15 -12.34
N ALA A 22 -18.05 14.22 -11.02
CA ALA A 22 -17.51 13.11 -10.24
C ALA A 22 -18.41 11.88 -10.43
N TRP A 23 -17.78 10.74 -10.64
CA TRP A 23 -18.45 9.45 -10.66
C TRP A 23 -18.51 8.92 -9.23
N ILE A 24 -19.72 8.75 -8.67
CA ILE A 24 -19.93 8.40 -7.28
C ILE A 24 -20.69 7.09 -7.21
N ARG A 25 -20.18 6.16 -6.40
CA ARG A 25 -20.82 4.88 -6.07
C ARG A 25 -20.67 4.56 -4.59
N LYS A 26 -21.62 3.77 -4.09
CA LYS A 26 -21.58 3.20 -2.76
C LYS A 26 -21.13 1.77 -2.82
N ILE A 27 -20.22 1.40 -1.92
CA ILE A 27 -19.72 0.03 -1.74
C ILE A 27 -20.28 -0.47 -0.41
N PRO A 28 -21.17 -1.48 -0.41
CA PRO A 28 -21.64 -2.09 0.82
C PRO A 28 -20.52 -2.91 1.45
N LEU A 29 -20.24 -2.64 2.72
CA LEU A 29 -19.25 -3.30 3.56
C LEU A 29 -19.93 -3.92 4.78
N SER A 30 -19.17 -4.64 5.63
CA SER A 30 -19.71 -5.37 6.76
C SER A 30 -20.43 -4.49 7.80
N ARG A 31 -20.02 -3.23 7.94
CA ARG A 31 -20.61 -2.25 8.87
C ARG A 31 -20.91 -0.92 8.16
N GLY A 32 -21.86 -0.94 7.23
CA GLY A 32 -22.30 0.27 6.54
C GLY A 32 -21.80 0.37 5.11
N GLU A 33 -21.69 1.57 4.60
CA GLU A 33 -21.32 1.85 3.20
C GLU A 33 -20.07 2.72 3.16
N LEU A 34 -19.22 2.44 2.18
CA LEU A 34 -18.16 3.33 1.74
C LEU A 34 -18.65 4.13 0.53
N VAL A 35 -18.43 5.43 0.51
CA VAL A 35 -18.63 6.24 -0.68
C VAL A 35 -17.34 6.33 -1.47
N LEU A 36 -17.33 5.77 -2.67
CA LEU A 36 -16.23 5.93 -3.62
C LEU A 36 -16.58 7.06 -4.59
N GLU A 37 -15.74 8.10 -4.59
CA GLU A 37 -15.80 9.20 -5.54
C GLU A 37 -14.59 9.11 -6.47
N ILE A 38 -14.82 9.13 -7.78
CA ILE A 38 -13.75 9.10 -8.79
C ILE A 38 -13.85 10.37 -9.65
N GLN A 39 -12.78 11.15 -9.63
CA GLN A 39 -12.58 12.29 -10.51
C GLN A 39 -11.60 11.87 -11.61
N ASN A 40 -12.13 11.32 -12.70
CA ASN A 40 -11.33 10.81 -13.79
C ASN A 40 -11.11 11.89 -14.87
N HIS A 41 -9.89 12.39 -14.90
CA HIS A 41 -9.43 13.38 -15.88
C HIS A 41 -8.67 12.74 -17.04
N SER A 42 -8.55 11.43 -17.06
CA SER A 42 -7.91 10.67 -18.13
C SER A 42 -8.85 10.38 -19.31
N GLN A 43 -8.29 9.82 -20.37
CA GLN A 43 -9.04 9.37 -21.53
C GLN A 43 -9.68 7.97 -21.33
N ASP A 44 -9.22 7.18 -20.36
CA ASP A 44 -9.75 5.85 -20.06
C ASP A 44 -11.06 5.93 -19.27
N LYS A 45 -12.17 5.83 -19.98
CA LYS A 45 -13.51 5.86 -19.39
C LYS A 45 -13.89 4.58 -18.65
N ASN A 46 -13.28 3.46 -18.99
CA ASN A 46 -13.56 2.16 -18.35
C ASN A 46 -12.89 2.02 -17.00
N TRP A 47 -11.92 2.89 -16.70
CA TRP A 47 -11.16 2.86 -15.46
C TRP A 47 -12.05 2.99 -14.22
N ASN A 48 -13.14 3.76 -14.28
CA ASN A 48 -14.02 3.98 -13.13
C ASN A 48 -14.68 2.67 -12.66
N GLU A 49 -15.21 1.87 -13.57
CA GLU A 49 -15.83 0.58 -13.22
C GLU A 49 -14.77 -0.41 -12.73
N PHE A 50 -13.62 -0.46 -13.38
CA PHE A 50 -12.48 -1.26 -12.90
C PHE A 50 -12.11 -0.89 -11.45
N ALA A 51 -11.89 0.39 -11.17
CA ALA A 51 -11.51 0.86 -9.83
C ALA A 51 -12.59 0.57 -8.79
N TYR A 52 -13.87 0.71 -9.15
CA TYR A 52 -14.99 0.38 -8.26
C TYR A 52 -14.97 -1.11 -7.87
N HIS A 53 -14.86 -2.00 -8.83
CA HIS A 53 -14.84 -3.44 -8.56
C HIS A 53 -13.63 -3.83 -7.73
N LYS A 54 -12.43 -3.36 -8.11
CA LYS A 54 -11.20 -3.70 -7.37
C LYS A 54 -11.18 -3.09 -5.96
N THR A 55 -11.69 -1.87 -5.77
CA THR A 55 -11.85 -1.27 -4.43
C THR A 55 -12.81 -2.08 -3.56
N SER A 56 -13.95 -2.48 -4.12
CA SER A 56 -14.93 -3.31 -3.43
C SER A 56 -14.34 -4.66 -3.03
N ASP A 57 -13.64 -5.33 -3.96
CA ASP A 57 -13.03 -6.63 -3.73
C ASP A 57 -11.95 -6.55 -2.64
N LEU A 58 -11.08 -5.55 -2.68
CA LEU A 58 -10.02 -5.38 -1.71
C LEU A 58 -10.57 -5.15 -0.30
N PHE A 59 -11.49 -4.21 -0.11
CA PHE A 59 -11.97 -3.90 1.23
C PHE A 59 -12.79 -5.04 1.83
N LYS A 60 -13.64 -5.71 1.05
CA LYS A 60 -14.33 -6.93 1.49
C LYS A 60 -13.37 -8.06 1.84
N ALA A 61 -12.30 -8.20 1.07
CA ALA A 61 -11.27 -9.19 1.34
C ALA A 61 -10.52 -8.91 2.64
N LEU A 62 -10.13 -7.64 2.89
CA LEU A 62 -9.47 -7.22 4.12
C LEU A 62 -10.36 -7.40 5.34
N GLU A 63 -11.65 -7.02 5.26
CA GLU A 63 -12.63 -7.28 6.32
C GLU A 63 -12.76 -8.78 6.60
N SER A 64 -12.93 -9.59 5.57
CA SER A 64 -13.04 -11.05 5.70
C SER A 64 -11.77 -11.71 6.25
N TYR A 65 -10.61 -11.18 5.92
CA TYR A 65 -9.33 -11.71 6.35
C TYR A 65 -8.99 -11.31 7.78
N SER A 66 -9.09 -10.04 8.12
CA SER A 66 -8.74 -9.51 9.45
C SER A 66 -9.85 -9.69 10.47
N GLY A 67 -11.10 -9.75 10.05
CA GLY A 67 -12.27 -9.67 10.93
C GLY A 67 -12.54 -8.25 11.43
N ILE A 68 -11.85 -7.24 10.90
CA ILE A 68 -11.97 -5.83 11.27
C ILE A 68 -12.65 -5.08 10.13
N SER A 69 -13.72 -4.36 10.43
CA SER A 69 -14.43 -3.58 9.41
C SER A 69 -13.58 -2.40 8.90
N PHE A 70 -13.83 -1.99 7.66
CA PHE A 70 -13.21 -0.79 7.10
C PHE A 70 -13.41 0.44 8.01
N HIS A 71 -14.61 0.59 8.57
CA HIS A 71 -14.96 1.71 9.45
C HIS A 71 -14.13 1.73 10.75
N GLU A 72 -13.82 0.57 11.29
CA GLU A 72 -12.94 0.45 12.46
C GLU A 72 -11.48 0.70 12.09
N ALA A 73 -11.01 0.06 11.03
CA ALA A 73 -9.61 0.15 10.60
C ALA A 73 -9.23 1.58 10.19
N SER A 74 -10.12 2.28 9.48
CA SER A 74 -9.85 3.62 8.96
C SER A 74 -10.31 4.76 9.88
N ALA A 75 -10.75 4.46 11.10
CA ALA A 75 -11.31 5.46 12.01
C ALA A 75 -10.36 6.65 12.25
N SER A 76 -9.08 6.37 12.47
CA SER A 76 -8.05 7.41 12.67
C SER A 76 -7.79 8.26 11.42
N VAL A 77 -7.91 7.66 10.23
CA VAL A 77 -7.76 8.37 8.95
C VAL A 77 -8.85 9.42 8.76
N PHE A 78 -10.06 9.13 9.25
CA PHE A 78 -11.22 10.03 9.14
C PHE A 78 -11.46 10.87 10.40
N GLU A 79 -10.57 10.81 11.37
CA GLU A 79 -10.69 11.61 12.59
C GLU A 79 -10.65 13.12 12.26
N GLY A 80 -11.55 13.89 12.86
CA GLY A 80 -11.68 15.34 12.63
C GLY A 80 -12.29 15.73 11.29
N GLN A 81 -12.65 14.80 10.40
CA GLN A 81 -13.33 15.11 9.15
C GLN A 81 -14.82 15.39 9.36
N LYS A 82 -15.40 16.21 8.47
CA LYS A 82 -16.84 16.48 8.45
C LYS A 82 -17.63 15.18 8.22
N ALA A 83 -18.82 15.09 8.79
CA ALA A 83 -19.68 13.91 8.63
C ALA A 83 -19.96 13.55 7.17
N SER A 84 -20.04 14.54 6.25
CA SER A 84 -20.22 14.34 4.81
C SER A 84 -19.00 13.77 4.09
N GLU A 85 -17.82 13.81 4.70
CA GLU A 85 -16.55 13.32 4.14
C GLU A 85 -16.11 12.01 4.81
N LYS A 86 -16.80 11.65 5.89
CA LYS A 86 -16.46 10.46 6.66
C LYS A 86 -16.77 9.21 5.83
N TYR A 87 -15.79 8.31 5.77
CA TYR A 87 -15.86 7.07 4.97
C TYR A 87 -16.04 7.32 3.47
N LYS A 88 -15.50 8.41 2.98
CA LYS A 88 -15.40 8.73 1.57
C LYS A 88 -13.97 8.52 1.08
N VAL A 89 -13.81 7.70 0.06
CA VAL A 89 -12.55 7.52 -0.66
C VAL A 89 -12.63 8.30 -1.95
N LEU A 90 -11.72 9.24 -2.12
CA LEU A 90 -11.59 10.04 -3.34
C LEU A 90 -10.41 9.51 -4.16
N LEU A 91 -10.68 9.10 -5.39
CA LEU A 91 -9.67 8.77 -6.40
C LEU A 91 -9.61 9.88 -7.43
N ILE A 92 -8.43 10.45 -7.66
CA ILE A 92 -8.15 11.47 -8.68
C ILE A 92 -7.27 10.83 -9.73
N VAL A 93 -7.78 10.68 -10.94
CA VAL A 93 -7.14 9.98 -12.04
C VAL A 93 -6.67 10.98 -13.07
N GLN A 94 -5.38 10.98 -13.37
CA GLN A 94 -4.73 11.92 -14.29
C GLN A 94 -3.72 11.19 -15.17
N ASP A 95 -3.56 11.61 -16.43
CA ASP A 95 -2.60 10.99 -17.37
C ASP A 95 -1.13 11.16 -16.95
N ARG A 96 -0.85 12.11 -16.08
CA ARG A 96 0.49 12.36 -15.55
C ARG A 96 0.42 12.94 -14.14
N ILE A 97 1.13 12.29 -13.22
CA ILE A 97 1.24 12.74 -11.83
C ILE A 97 2.69 13.12 -11.54
N LEU A 98 2.88 14.31 -10.96
CA LEU A 98 4.17 14.80 -10.49
C LEU A 98 4.10 15.03 -8.98
N LEU A 99 4.98 14.35 -8.24
CA LEU A 99 5.20 14.60 -6.82
C LEU A 99 6.60 15.20 -6.64
N ASN A 100 6.68 16.44 -6.15
CA ASN A 100 7.94 17.19 -6.02
C ASN A 100 8.76 17.23 -7.32
N GLY A 101 8.10 17.36 -8.48
CA GLY A 101 8.74 17.40 -9.79
C GLY A 101 9.11 16.04 -10.39
N THR A 102 8.98 14.96 -9.65
CA THR A 102 9.22 13.59 -10.13
C THR A 102 7.92 12.94 -10.55
N ARG A 103 7.91 12.26 -11.71
CA ARG A 103 6.76 11.48 -12.14
C ARG A 103 6.62 10.24 -11.26
N VAL A 104 5.40 10.03 -10.76
CA VAL A 104 5.01 8.85 -9.97
C VAL A 104 3.75 8.24 -10.57
N GLY A 105 3.57 6.93 -10.42
CA GLY A 105 2.37 6.24 -10.90
C GLY A 105 1.13 6.56 -10.06
N GLY A 106 1.34 6.82 -8.78
CA GLY A 106 0.31 7.21 -7.83
C GLY A 106 0.90 7.64 -6.51
N TYR A 107 0.09 8.23 -5.67
CA TYR A 107 0.41 8.51 -4.27
C TYR A 107 -0.86 8.72 -3.44
N ASN A 108 -0.73 8.48 -2.17
CA ASN A 108 -1.79 8.65 -1.19
C ASN A 108 -1.58 9.97 -0.43
N ASN A 109 -2.61 10.80 -0.40
CA ASN A 109 -2.68 12.04 0.40
C ASN A 109 -3.89 12.03 1.34
N ILE A 110 -4.17 10.91 1.96
CA ILE A 110 -5.34 10.77 2.86
C ILE A 110 -5.17 11.66 4.09
N SER A 111 -3.95 11.79 4.61
CA SER A 111 -3.63 12.70 5.73
C SER A 111 -3.81 14.19 5.36
N GLY A 112 -3.63 14.54 4.09
CA GLY A 112 -3.65 15.93 3.61
C GLY A 112 -2.30 16.65 3.74
N ASP A 113 -1.23 15.93 4.06
CA ASP A 113 0.11 16.51 4.29
C ASP A 113 0.77 16.99 2.98
N LEU A 114 0.36 16.42 1.85
CA LEU A 114 0.90 16.72 0.52
C LEU A 114 0.05 17.74 -0.27
N GLY A 115 -0.84 18.46 0.40
CA GLY A 115 -1.67 19.50 -0.22
C GLY A 115 -3.10 19.54 0.30
N SER A 116 -3.91 20.49 -0.21
CA SER A 116 -5.25 20.77 0.30
C SER A 116 -6.31 19.69 -0.04
N VAL A 117 -6.06 18.84 -1.05
CA VAL A 117 -7.01 17.82 -1.49
C VAL A 117 -6.61 16.48 -0.91
N ARG A 118 -7.45 15.95 -0.01
CA ARG A 118 -7.27 14.60 0.54
C ARG A 118 -7.81 13.58 -0.44
N GLY A 119 -6.97 12.61 -0.83
CA GLY A 119 -7.35 11.58 -1.79
C GLY A 119 -6.18 10.75 -2.26
N ILE A 120 -6.48 9.79 -3.11
CA ILE A 120 -5.50 8.97 -3.83
C ILE A 120 -5.38 9.49 -5.25
N PHE A 121 -4.17 9.80 -5.67
CA PHE A 121 -3.85 10.24 -7.01
C PHE A 121 -3.25 9.09 -7.80
N MET A 122 -3.75 8.83 -9.01
CA MET A 122 -3.32 7.69 -9.83
C MET A 122 -3.23 8.03 -11.32
N GLU A 123 -2.23 7.47 -11.99
CA GLU A 123 -2.15 7.44 -13.45
C GLU A 123 -2.91 6.21 -13.99
N PRO A 124 -3.80 6.33 -14.98
CA PRO A 124 -4.57 5.20 -15.51
C PRO A 124 -3.72 4.30 -16.44
N ASN A 125 -2.65 4.86 -17.01
CA ASN A 125 -1.91 4.24 -18.12
C ASN A 125 -0.70 3.39 -17.71
N LEU A 126 -0.61 3.01 -16.47
CA LEU A 126 0.30 1.94 -16.10
C LEU A 126 -0.32 0.65 -16.62
N SER A 127 0.18 0.10 -17.67
CA SER A 127 -0.33 -1.02 -18.48
C SER A 127 -1.60 -1.70 -17.94
N SER A 128 -2.52 -2.09 -18.77
CA SER A 128 -3.83 -2.65 -18.37
C SER A 128 -3.74 -3.78 -17.32
N VAL A 129 -2.56 -4.33 -17.12
CA VAL A 129 -2.28 -5.45 -16.21
C VAL A 129 -1.71 -4.98 -14.86
N GLY A 130 -1.01 -3.83 -14.79
CA GLY A 130 -0.43 -3.29 -13.53
C GLY A 130 -1.39 -2.53 -12.62
N TYR A 131 -2.60 -2.24 -13.06
CA TYR A 131 -3.58 -1.46 -12.31
C TYR A 131 -3.91 -1.97 -10.91
N PRO A 132 -4.14 -3.29 -10.68
CA PRO A 132 -4.50 -3.75 -9.35
C PRO A 132 -3.38 -3.51 -8.33
N ALA A 133 -2.11 -3.61 -8.74
CA ALA A 133 -0.98 -3.49 -7.82
C ALA A 133 -0.96 -2.13 -7.12
N LEU A 134 -0.93 -1.05 -7.89
CA LEU A 134 -0.85 0.30 -7.36
C LEU A 134 -2.14 0.72 -6.67
N LEU A 135 -3.30 0.39 -7.26
CA LEU A 135 -4.60 0.69 -6.64
C LEU A 135 -4.74 0.00 -5.28
N PHE A 136 -4.37 -1.27 -5.17
CA PHE A 136 -4.43 -2.01 -3.91
C PHE A 136 -3.44 -1.48 -2.89
N HIS A 137 -2.25 -1.06 -3.33
CA HIS A 137 -1.26 -0.44 -2.49
C HIS A 137 -1.80 0.83 -1.83
N GLU A 138 -2.25 1.78 -2.63
CA GLU A 138 -2.75 3.06 -2.13
C GLU A 138 -4.02 2.92 -1.28
N LEU A 139 -4.94 2.03 -1.66
CA LEU A 139 -6.14 1.72 -0.88
C LEU A 139 -5.80 0.98 0.43
N GLY A 140 -4.76 0.15 0.43
CA GLY A 140 -4.32 -0.58 1.62
C GLY A 140 -3.91 0.34 2.77
N HIS A 141 -3.44 1.55 2.47
CA HIS A 141 -3.07 2.54 3.46
C HIS A 141 -4.24 3.06 4.34
N PHE A 142 -5.48 2.80 3.96
CA PHE A 142 -6.62 3.00 4.88
C PHE A 142 -6.61 2.03 6.07
N TYR A 143 -5.92 0.89 5.95
CA TYR A 143 -5.73 -0.08 7.01
C TYR A 143 -4.37 0.02 7.69
N PHE A 144 -3.33 0.43 6.92
CA PHE A 144 -1.93 0.39 7.36
C PHE A 144 -1.24 1.69 6.96
N SER A 145 -0.93 2.56 7.89
CA SER A 145 -0.43 3.90 7.57
C SER A 145 0.80 4.37 8.36
N ASP A 146 1.16 3.71 9.47
CA ASP A 146 2.09 4.34 10.41
C ASP A 146 3.59 4.06 10.12
N LEU A 147 4.09 2.88 10.48
CA LEU A 147 5.52 2.58 10.36
C LEU A 147 5.88 2.24 8.89
N PRO A 148 6.69 3.08 8.19
CA PRO A 148 6.83 2.97 6.72
C PRO A 148 7.21 1.58 6.21
N TRP A 149 8.24 0.92 6.73
CA TRP A 149 8.65 -0.39 6.24
C TRP A 149 7.57 -1.47 6.43
N LEU A 150 6.78 -1.32 7.48
CA LEU A 150 5.70 -2.25 7.80
C LEU A 150 4.49 -1.99 6.90
N SER A 151 4.05 -0.73 6.81
CA SER A 151 2.88 -0.36 6.01
C SER A 151 3.11 -0.63 4.53
N GLU A 152 4.22 -0.15 3.95
CA GLU A 152 4.55 -0.35 2.54
C GLU A 152 4.70 -1.84 2.19
N GLY A 153 5.34 -2.59 3.09
CA GLY A 153 5.46 -4.04 2.91
C GLY A 153 4.12 -4.76 2.96
N LEU A 154 3.26 -4.41 3.92
CA LEU A 154 1.93 -5.03 4.07
C LEU A 154 1.04 -4.76 2.86
N VAL A 155 0.90 -3.49 2.45
CA VAL A 155 0.00 -3.13 1.32
C VAL A 155 0.45 -3.76 0.01
N SER A 156 1.76 -3.96 -0.19
CA SER A 156 2.31 -4.63 -1.37
C SER A 156 2.19 -6.16 -1.31
N PHE A 157 2.28 -6.75 -0.11
CA PHE A 157 2.31 -8.21 0.05
C PHE A 157 0.92 -8.85 0.26
N LEU A 158 0.00 -8.15 0.92
CA LEU A 158 -1.32 -8.70 1.25
C LEU A 158 -2.12 -9.25 0.06
N PRO A 159 -2.09 -8.66 -1.16
CA PRO A 159 -2.79 -9.24 -2.31
C PRO A 159 -2.46 -10.72 -2.56
N PHE A 160 -1.20 -11.14 -2.36
CA PHE A 160 -0.78 -12.54 -2.48
C PHE A 160 -1.44 -13.43 -1.42
N VAL A 161 -1.45 -12.96 -0.17
CA VAL A 161 -2.07 -13.69 0.94
C VAL A 161 -3.57 -13.81 0.75
N LEU A 162 -4.24 -12.71 0.40
CA LEU A 162 -5.68 -12.68 0.15
C LEU A 162 -6.09 -13.60 -1.00
N TYR A 163 -5.29 -13.64 -2.07
CA TYR A 163 -5.49 -14.57 -3.19
C TYR A 163 -5.37 -16.03 -2.74
N LYS A 164 -4.28 -16.39 -2.04
CA LYS A 164 -4.05 -17.75 -1.55
C LYS A 164 -5.14 -18.22 -0.60
N GLU A 165 -5.65 -17.34 0.23
CA GLU A 165 -6.74 -17.61 1.16
C GLU A 165 -8.14 -17.50 0.53
N ARG A 166 -8.21 -17.31 -0.79
CA ARG A 166 -9.46 -17.17 -1.56
C ARG A 166 -10.39 -16.07 -1.00
N LYS A 167 -9.79 -14.98 -0.54
CA LYS A 167 -10.51 -13.82 -0.01
C LYS A 167 -10.75 -12.76 -1.07
N ILE A 168 -9.88 -12.69 -2.08
CA ILE A 168 -9.98 -11.74 -3.18
C ILE A 168 -10.06 -12.50 -4.52
N ASN A 169 -10.85 -11.95 -5.44
CA ASN A 169 -10.97 -12.48 -6.80
C ASN A 169 -9.96 -11.77 -7.71
N LEU A 170 -8.80 -12.40 -7.89
CA LEU A 170 -7.77 -11.98 -8.85
C LEU A 170 -7.57 -13.05 -9.88
N THR A 171 -7.31 -12.64 -11.12
CA THR A 171 -6.83 -13.59 -12.15
C THR A 171 -5.35 -13.91 -11.89
N LYS A 172 -4.86 -14.97 -12.51
CA LYS A 172 -3.44 -15.33 -12.44
C LYS A 172 -2.57 -14.23 -13.06
N GLU A 173 -3.03 -13.63 -14.16
CA GLU A 173 -2.36 -12.54 -14.86
C GLU A 173 -2.26 -11.29 -13.99
N GLU A 174 -3.32 -10.94 -13.27
CA GLU A 174 -3.31 -9.83 -12.31
C GLU A 174 -2.31 -10.09 -11.17
N LEU A 175 -2.23 -11.31 -10.66
CA LEU A 175 -1.27 -11.63 -9.60
C LEU A 175 0.18 -11.62 -10.10
N ILE A 176 0.43 -12.10 -11.34
CA ILE A 176 1.74 -11.99 -12.00
C ILE A 176 2.13 -10.52 -12.14
N SER A 177 1.21 -9.68 -12.60
CA SER A 177 1.45 -8.25 -12.74
C SER A 177 1.77 -7.56 -11.41
N ILE A 178 1.09 -7.95 -10.32
CA ILE A 178 1.43 -7.45 -8.98
C ILE A 178 2.86 -7.86 -8.59
N ALA A 179 3.26 -9.09 -8.93
CA ALA A 179 4.62 -9.57 -8.65
C ALA A 179 5.68 -8.82 -9.45
N GLU A 180 5.41 -8.52 -10.72
CA GLU A 180 6.27 -7.74 -11.60
C GLU A 180 6.42 -6.29 -11.13
N GLU A 181 5.30 -5.63 -10.77
CA GLU A 181 5.31 -4.25 -10.26
C GLU A 181 6.22 -4.11 -9.03
N TRP A 182 6.19 -5.06 -8.12
CA TRP A 182 6.97 -5.01 -6.89
C TRP A 182 8.31 -5.76 -6.99
N ASN A 183 8.72 -6.19 -8.17
CA ASN A 183 9.97 -6.93 -8.40
C ASN A 183 10.17 -8.10 -7.41
N THR A 184 9.11 -8.88 -7.17
CA THR A 184 9.12 -9.91 -6.12
C THR A 184 10.15 -11.01 -6.36
N GLU A 185 10.42 -11.33 -7.63
CA GLU A 185 11.32 -12.39 -8.08
C GLU A 185 12.77 -11.90 -8.27
N GLU A 186 12.98 -10.59 -8.33
CA GLU A 186 14.29 -10.01 -8.54
C GLU A 186 15.07 -9.83 -7.23
N GLY A 187 16.38 -10.07 -7.29
CA GLY A 187 17.31 -9.70 -6.23
C GLY A 187 17.69 -8.22 -6.31
N LEU A 188 18.17 -7.63 -5.21
CA LEU A 188 18.76 -6.29 -5.21
C LEU A 188 20.14 -6.32 -5.87
N GLN A 189 20.20 -6.40 -7.19
CA GLN A 189 21.49 -6.41 -7.90
C GLN A 189 22.01 -4.97 -7.98
N GLY A 190 23.21 -4.77 -7.42
CA GLY A 190 23.99 -3.54 -7.60
C GLY A 190 23.63 -2.36 -6.69
N GLU A 191 22.64 -2.46 -5.83
CA GLU A 191 22.29 -1.41 -4.88
C GLU A 191 22.92 -1.66 -3.50
N LYS A 192 23.31 -0.57 -2.82
CA LYS A 192 23.85 -0.62 -1.47
C LYS A 192 22.73 -1.05 -0.51
N ASP A 193 22.91 -2.17 0.18
CA ASP A 193 21.98 -2.64 1.19
C ASP A 193 21.90 -1.71 2.39
N PHE A 194 20.71 -1.55 2.96
CA PHE A 194 20.45 -0.64 4.09
C PHE A 194 19.30 -1.20 4.95
N PRO A 195 19.28 -0.87 6.26
CA PRO A 195 18.17 -1.21 7.13
C PRO A 195 16.93 -0.37 6.79
N LEU A 196 15.74 -0.96 6.97
CA LEU A 196 14.47 -0.29 6.65
C LEU A 196 13.93 0.58 7.78
N ASP A 197 14.43 0.43 9.01
CA ASP A 197 13.98 1.20 10.16
C ASP A 197 14.22 2.71 9.93
N PRO A 198 13.21 3.57 10.14
CA PRO A 198 13.32 5.02 9.91
C PRO A 198 14.47 5.68 10.64
N ASP A 199 14.81 5.22 11.86
CA ASP A 199 15.92 5.78 12.66
C ASP A 199 17.28 5.62 11.98
N PHE A 200 17.39 4.70 11.02
CA PHE A 200 18.62 4.43 10.29
C PHE A 200 18.55 4.82 8.81
N ARG A 201 17.35 4.99 8.26
CA ARG A 201 17.12 5.26 6.83
C ARG A 201 17.64 6.64 6.39
N GLU A 202 17.48 7.67 7.22
CA GLU A 202 17.87 9.05 6.88
C GLU A 202 19.37 9.19 6.58
N LYS A 203 20.18 8.30 7.14
CA LYS A 203 21.64 8.28 6.96
C LYS A 203 22.11 7.59 5.68
N ASN A 204 21.22 6.86 5.00
CA ASN A 204 21.54 6.08 3.81
C ASN A 204 20.43 6.25 2.76
N PRO A 205 20.45 7.33 1.95
CA PRO A 205 19.49 7.49 0.87
C PRO A 205 19.61 6.32 -0.09
N SER A 206 18.52 5.60 -0.28
CA SER A 206 18.40 4.45 -1.15
C SER A 206 17.37 4.72 -2.23
N SER A 207 17.40 3.96 -3.29
CA SER A 207 16.33 4.03 -4.25
C SER A 207 14.99 3.62 -3.62
N THR A 208 13.93 4.25 -4.07
CA THR A 208 12.58 3.96 -3.59
C THR A 208 12.18 2.52 -3.91
N SER A 209 12.57 2.01 -5.09
CA SER A 209 12.29 0.63 -5.51
C SER A 209 12.92 -0.42 -4.58
N THR A 210 14.17 -0.22 -4.17
CA THR A 210 14.84 -1.10 -3.21
C THR A 210 14.11 -1.17 -1.87
N PHE A 211 13.62 -0.02 -1.40
CA PHE A 211 12.87 0.05 -0.14
C PHE A 211 11.59 -0.79 -0.23
N TYR A 212 10.76 -0.58 -1.25
CA TYR A 212 9.49 -1.32 -1.43
C TYR A 212 9.72 -2.82 -1.60
N ASN A 213 10.69 -3.19 -2.44
CA ASN A 213 11.05 -4.60 -2.65
C ASN A 213 11.48 -5.28 -1.34
N LYS A 214 12.36 -4.63 -0.57
CA LYS A 214 12.84 -5.14 0.71
C LYS A 214 11.72 -5.22 1.76
N ALA A 215 10.85 -4.21 1.82
CA ALA A 215 9.69 -4.17 2.70
C ALA A 215 8.68 -5.30 2.40
N LEU A 216 8.44 -5.59 1.13
CA LEU A 216 7.60 -6.71 0.72
C LEU A 216 8.23 -8.06 1.11
N LYS A 217 9.54 -8.25 0.85
CA LYS A 217 10.25 -9.50 1.17
C LYS A 217 10.27 -9.80 2.66
N ILE A 218 10.38 -8.78 3.53
CA ILE A 218 10.28 -9.03 4.96
C ILE A 218 8.88 -9.51 5.38
N GLN A 219 7.81 -9.04 4.72
CA GLN A 219 6.47 -9.58 4.97
C GLN A 219 6.36 -11.05 4.57
N TYR A 220 6.97 -11.44 3.46
CA TYR A 220 7.04 -12.84 3.06
C TYR A 220 7.80 -13.69 4.09
N ILE A 221 8.91 -13.21 4.63
CA ILE A 221 9.64 -13.87 5.72
C ILE A 221 8.73 -14.05 6.94
N LEU A 222 8.06 -12.98 7.35
CA LEU A 222 7.13 -13.02 8.49
C LEU A 222 5.99 -14.02 8.25
N TYR A 223 5.43 -14.05 7.04
CA TYR A 223 4.40 -15.02 6.66
C TYR A 223 4.90 -16.47 6.78
N LYS A 224 6.10 -16.76 6.28
CA LYS A 224 6.70 -18.09 6.40
C LYS A 224 6.95 -18.50 7.85
N GLU A 225 7.45 -17.57 8.64
CA GLU A 225 7.81 -17.84 10.03
C GLU A 225 6.61 -17.99 10.97
N LEU A 226 5.57 -17.20 10.75
CA LEU A 226 4.35 -17.27 11.55
C LEU A 226 3.38 -18.36 11.07
N GLY A 227 3.46 -18.73 9.80
CA GLY A 227 2.43 -19.50 9.10
C GLY A 227 1.16 -18.68 8.83
N PRO A 228 0.22 -19.20 8.02
CA PRO A 228 -0.97 -18.45 7.60
C PRO A 228 -1.81 -17.92 8.77
N ALA A 229 -2.09 -18.74 9.77
CA ALA A 229 -2.90 -18.34 10.93
C ALA A 229 -2.20 -17.27 11.79
N GLY A 230 -0.92 -17.48 12.13
CA GLY A 230 -0.13 -16.52 12.90
C GLY A 230 0.08 -15.22 12.17
N TYR A 231 0.24 -15.23 10.84
CA TYR A 231 0.35 -14.01 10.06
C TYR A 231 -0.98 -13.25 10.02
N ARG A 232 -2.12 -13.94 9.93
CA ARG A 232 -3.44 -13.32 10.05
C ARG A 232 -3.62 -12.64 11.41
N ASP A 233 -3.23 -13.31 12.51
CA ASP A 233 -3.28 -12.74 13.85
C ASP A 233 -2.36 -11.52 13.97
N PHE A 234 -1.20 -11.55 13.34
CA PHE A 234 -0.28 -10.41 13.28
C PHE A 234 -0.91 -9.22 12.57
N VAL A 235 -1.47 -9.41 11.37
CA VAL A 235 -2.17 -8.36 10.61
C VAL A 235 -3.33 -7.79 11.43
N LYS A 236 -4.14 -8.64 12.07
CA LYS A 236 -5.25 -8.21 12.93
C LYS A 236 -4.79 -7.34 14.11
N LYS A 237 -3.74 -7.74 14.80
CA LYS A 237 -3.18 -6.99 15.93
C LYS A 237 -2.63 -5.62 15.51
N LEU A 238 -2.08 -5.50 14.30
CA LEU A 238 -1.58 -4.24 13.78
C LEU A 238 -2.69 -3.22 13.55
N VAL A 239 -3.84 -3.66 13.06
CA VAL A 239 -4.98 -2.77 12.78
C VAL A 239 -5.73 -2.42 14.06
N PHE A 240 -6.05 -3.42 14.88
CA PHE A 240 -6.96 -3.27 16.02
C PHE A 240 -6.30 -2.67 17.27
N GLU A 241 -5.07 -3.07 17.58
CA GLU A 241 -4.40 -2.71 18.85
C GLU A 241 -3.56 -1.42 18.77
N ASN A 242 -3.88 -0.48 17.93
CA ASN A 242 -3.08 0.65 17.51
C ASN A 242 -1.88 0.23 16.63
N SER A 243 -1.74 0.89 15.52
CA SER A 243 -0.64 0.66 14.59
C SER A 243 0.71 0.98 15.27
N PRO A 244 1.70 0.08 15.19
CA PRO A 244 2.98 0.27 15.84
C PRO A 244 3.73 1.45 15.22
N LYS A 245 4.31 2.29 16.07
CA LYS A 245 5.10 3.46 15.67
C LYS A 245 6.58 3.15 15.55
N THR A 246 7.02 2.05 16.15
CA THR A 246 8.43 1.65 16.20
C THR A 246 8.62 0.17 15.87
N THR A 247 9.79 -0.18 15.35
CA THR A 247 10.18 -1.57 15.10
C THR A 247 10.18 -2.41 16.40
N LYS A 248 10.47 -1.79 17.55
CA LYS A 248 10.39 -2.45 18.85
C LYS A 248 8.98 -2.92 19.19
N GLU A 249 7.98 -2.09 18.91
CA GLU A 249 6.56 -2.47 19.12
C GLU A 249 6.15 -3.61 18.20
N VAL A 250 6.62 -3.61 16.94
CA VAL A 250 6.40 -4.74 16.01
C VAL A 250 6.99 -6.03 16.57
N ILE A 251 8.22 -6.00 17.09
CA ILE A 251 8.86 -7.17 17.71
C ILE A 251 8.04 -7.69 18.89
N LEU A 252 7.50 -6.79 19.73
CA LEU A 252 6.65 -7.19 20.86
C LEU A 252 5.35 -7.87 20.39
N LYS A 253 4.70 -7.33 19.34
CA LYS A 253 3.50 -7.94 18.75
C LYS A 253 3.82 -9.34 18.15
N LEU A 254 4.92 -9.46 17.43
CA LEU A 254 5.39 -10.74 16.89
C LEU A 254 5.66 -11.76 18.00
N LYS A 255 6.32 -11.35 19.08
CA LYS A 255 6.55 -12.20 20.26
C LYS A 255 5.27 -12.68 20.92
N SER A 256 4.22 -11.85 20.98
CA SER A 256 2.94 -12.24 21.55
C SER A 256 2.18 -13.31 20.75
N ILE A 257 2.55 -13.51 19.48
CA ILE A 257 1.98 -14.54 18.60
C ILE A 257 2.83 -15.81 18.63
N ARG A 258 4.14 -15.63 18.56
CA ARG A 258 5.10 -16.74 18.56
C ARG A 258 6.38 -16.34 19.29
N ASP A 259 6.73 -17.07 20.31
CA ASP A 259 7.98 -16.85 21.05
C ASP A 259 9.18 -17.28 20.20
N LYS A 260 9.89 -16.29 19.65
CA LYS A 260 11.05 -16.43 18.79
C LYS A 260 11.97 -15.22 18.94
N ASN A 261 13.23 -15.38 18.60
CA ASN A 261 14.18 -14.26 18.46
C ASN A 261 13.93 -13.45 17.17
N TRP A 262 12.91 -12.62 17.19
CA TRP A 262 12.54 -11.77 16.06
C TRP A 262 13.58 -10.71 15.75
N THR A 263 14.36 -10.28 16.75
CA THR A 263 15.46 -9.34 16.55
C THR A 263 16.52 -9.92 15.62
N SER A 264 16.91 -11.18 15.84
CA SER A 264 17.85 -11.88 14.97
C SER A 264 17.32 -12.05 13.54
N LEU A 265 16.02 -12.33 13.39
CA LEU A 265 15.39 -12.45 12.08
C LEU A 265 15.35 -11.10 11.31
N LEU A 266 15.08 -10.00 12.00
CA LEU A 266 14.98 -8.67 11.40
C LEU A 266 16.33 -8.00 11.15
N LYS A 267 17.43 -8.56 11.69
CA LYS A 267 18.77 -8.00 11.54
C LYS A 267 19.23 -8.07 10.09
N GLY A 268 19.80 -6.98 9.60
CA GLY A 268 20.17 -6.80 8.19
C GLY A 268 18.98 -6.41 7.30
N TRP A 269 17.76 -6.79 7.67
CA TRP A 269 16.55 -6.44 6.92
C TRP A 269 15.98 -5.09 7.36
N VAL A 270 15.63 -4.97 8.62
CA VAL A 270 14.96 -3.81 9.20
C VAL A 270 15.91 -3.05 10.12
N ILE A 271 16.54 -3.73 11.05
CA ILE A 271 17.51 -3.15 12.00
C ILE A 271 18.94 -3.36 11.50
N PRO A 272 19.88 -2.46 11.86
CA PRO A 272 21.28 -2.58 11.43
C PRO A 272 21.95 -3.86 11.87
N GLY A 273 22.88 -4.33 11.04
CA GLY A 273 23.74 -5.48 11.33
C GLY A 273 23.80 -6.45 10.15
N PRO A 274 24.64 -7.49 10.26
CA PRO A 274 24.69 -8.54 9.25
C PRO A 274 23.41 -9.35 9.25
N TYR A 275 23.04 -9.91 8.10
CA TYR A 275 21.96 -10.89 8.00
C TYR A 275 22.30 -12.14 8.82
N GLU A 276 21.46 -12.50 9.79
CA GLU A 276 21.69 -13.64 10.65
C GLU A 276 20.88 -14.87 10.22
N VAL A 277 19.65 -14.69 9.77
CA VAL A 277 18.73 -15.79 9.46
C VAL A 277 18.49 -15.93 7.97
N TYR A 278 17.98 -14.88 7.34
CA TYR A 278 17.73 -14.84 5.90
C TYR A 278 18.69 -13.88 5.23
N THR A 279 19.25 -14.27 4.11
CA THR A 279 20.10 -13.42 3.27
C THR A 279 19.42 -13.12 1.93
N TRP A 280 19.89 -12.11 1.19
CA TRP A 280 19.43 -11.89 -0.18
C TRP A 280 19.61 -13.11 -1.07
N LYS A 281 20.70 -13.87 -0.89
CA LYS A 281 20.95 -15.11 -1.63
C LYS A 281 19.87 -16.16 -1.38
N THR A 282 19.17 -16.11 -0.26
CA THR A 282 18.05 -17.00 0.02
C THR A 282 16.91 -16.75 -0.97
N PHE A 283 16.61 -15.50 -1.27
CA PHE A 283 15.53 -15.14 -2.20
C PHE A 283 15.84 -15.41 -3.67
N GLN A 284 17.11 -15.52 -4.06
CA GLN A 284 17.48 -15.95 -5.43
C GLN A 284 17.04 -17.39 -5.75
N LYS A 285 16.70 -18.16 -4.72
CA LYS A 285 16.27 -19.57 -4.84
C LYS A 285 14.80 -19.77 -4.53
N GLU A 286 14.12 -18.72 -4.06
CA GLU A 286 12.71 -18.78 -3.67
C GLU A 286 11.88 -17.91 -4.62
N SER A 287 10.78 -18.46 -5.12
CA SER A 287 9.77 -17.69 -5.84
C SER A 287 8.64 -17.33 -4.88
N ILE A 288 8.47 -16.03 -4.62
CA ILE A 288 7.31 -15.53 -3.86
C ILE A 288 6.05 -15.85 -4.66
N LEU A 289 6.03 -15.51 -5.95
CA LEU A 289 4.92 -15.80 -6.83
C LEU A 289 4.58 -17.30 -6.84
N GLY A 290 5.59 -18.18 -6.99
CA GLY A 290 5.40 -19.63 -6.98
C GLY A 290 4.85 -20.18 -5.65
N THR A 291 5.07 -19.49 -4.54
CA THR A 291 4.51 -19.88 -3.22
C THR A 291 3.00 -19.62 -3.16
N PHE A 292 2.50 -18.60 -3.83
CA PHE A 292 1.10 -18.16 -3.77
C PHE A 292 0.30 -18.62 -4.98
N VAL A 293 0.94 -18.70 -6.15
CA VAL A 293 0.36 -19.28 -7.37
C VAL A 293 0.92 -20.69 -7.50
N GLN A 294 0.06 -21.71 -7.42
CA GLN A 294 0.46 -23.03 -7.87
C GLN A 294 0.66 -22.95 -9.39
N LEU A 295 1.90 -22.78 -9.83
CA LEU A 295 2.26 -22.93 -11.23
C LEU A 295 2.04 -24.41 -11.59
N PRO A 296 1.38 -24.71 -12.73
CA PRO A 296 1.16 -26.08 -13.16
C PRO A 296 2.47 -26.81 -13.37
#